data_d66d678793b8b4f5a9d6a0eec11d4750
#
_entry.id   d66d678793b8b4f5a9d6a0eec11d4750
#
_cell.length_a   1.000
_cell.length_b   1.000
_cell.length_c   1.000
_cell.angle_alpha   90.00
_cell.angle_beta   90.00
_cell.angle_gamma   90.00
#
_symmetry.space_group_name_H-M   'P 1'
#
loop_
_entity.id
_entity.type
_entity.pdbx_description
1 polymer ?
#
loop_
_entity_poly.entity_id
_entity_poly.type
_entity_poly.pdbx_seq_one_letter_code
_entity_poly.pdbx_strand_id
1 'polypeptide(L)'
;MLELMASITKIDSPVELRERIDRGDLVVNYGLQVVYRNQGNTVNPATTDQTASPYGAQALQPDQLPEAIPFDGISVTPDVWFKLYYKALTIEAEGVGIFGRILHPGALAAEDHEIKLAEAGWVVASELRLFKDSFFVGFEVGGASGDQASDPGQYLNYAWRYVQQPAGDYAIHDFHFSPDYHVDEIFFRHIMGTVTNATYFKPSASYWFDLGRTRAIGINGSVIYSMAQVPVSTPGNAINYGIEGDIGVTYRNTGEGVYGGVTWGLFFPMAALSRPQSLFPNDYVDASSAQILRIFMGVRF
;
A
#
# COMPACT_ATOMS: atom_id res chain seq x y z
N MET A 1 -23.43 -5.91 -11.84
CA MET A 1 -22.81 -5.55 -10.55
C MET A 1 -23.71 -4.53 -9.85
N LEU A 2 -24.00 -4.72 -8.57
CA LEU A 2 -24.65 -3.75 -7.69
C LEU A 2 -23.61 -3.31 -6.63
N GLU A 3 -23.47 -2.01 -6.43
CA GLU A 3 -22.65 -1.45 -5.37
C GLU A 3 -23.47 -0.41 -4.60
N LEU A 4 -23.47 -0.54 -3.28
CA LEU A 4 -24.11 0.40 -2.37
C LEU A 4 -23.07 0.93 -1.41
N MET A 5 -23.03 2.24 -1.22
CA MET A 5 -22.09 2.90 -0.33
C MET A 5 -22.85 3.78 0.66
N ALA A 6 -22.44 3.71 1.92
CA ALA A 6 -22.87 4.62 2.96
C ALA A 6 -21.64 5.17 3.70
N SER A 7 -21.65 6.47 4.03
CA SER A 7 -20.56 7.10 4.77
C SER A 7 -21.06 8.15 5.74
N ILE A 8 -20.33 8.29 6.86
CA ILE A 8 -20.51 9.37 7.84
C ILE A 8 -19.12 9.97 8.07
N THR A 9 -19.00 11.28 7.92
CA THR A 9 -17.74 11.99 8.15
C THR A 9 -17.97 13.24 8.98
N LYS A 10 -17.00 13.54 9.86
CA LYS A 10 -16.86 14.82 10.54
C LYS A 10 -15.49 15.39 10.22
N ILE A 11 -15.47 16.52 9.52
CA ILE A 11 -14.26 17.24 9.12
C ILE A 11 -14.47 18.71 9.48
N ASP A 12 -13.60 19.25 10.32
CA ASP A 12 -13.60 20.69 10.61
C ASP A 12 -13.08 21.46 9.37
N SER A 13 -13.65 22.63 9.11
CA SER A 13 -13.11 23.48 8.04
C SER A 13 -11.67 23.91 8.33
N PRO A 14 -10.84 24.22 7.32
CA PRO A 14 -9.43 24.63 7.55
C PRO A 14 -9.30 25.83 8.49
N VAL A 15 -10.26 26.73 8.49
CA VAL A 15 -10.27 27.93 9.38
C VAL A 15 -10.58 27.52 10.81
N GLU A 16 -11.67 26.78 11.04
CA GLU A 16 -12.06 26.28 12.37
C GLU A 16 -10.96 25.40 12.98
N LEU A 17 -10.39 24.50 12.17
CA LEU A 17 -9.29 23.64 12.59
C LEU A 17 -8.12 24.48 13.12
N ARG A 18 -7.70 25.50 12.37
CA ARG A 18 -6.61 26.38 12.77
C ARG A 18 -6.90 27.15 14.05
N GLU A 19 -8.08 27.76 14.16
CA GLU A 19 -8.50 28.47 15.35
C GLU A 19 -8.54 27.59 16.59
N ARG A 20 -9.01 26.34 16.46
CA ARG A 20 -9.06 25.38 17.56
C ARG A 20 -7.67 24.92 18.00
N ILE A 21 -6.77 24.65 17.04
CA ILE A 21 -5.37 24.29 17.34
C ILE A 21 -4.65 25.46 18.02
N ASP A 22 -4.83 26.69 17.55
CA ASP A 22 -4.21 27.88 18.12
C ASP A 22 -4.70 28.16 19.56
N ARG A 23 -5.94 27.81 19.90
CA ARG A 23 -6.46 27.81 21.28
C ARG A 23 -5.91 26.68 22.14
N GLY A 24 -5.26 25.67 21.55
CA GLY A 24 -4.76 24.48 22.23
C GLY A 24 -5.83 23.40 22.45
N ASP A 25 -6.94 23.46 21.71
CA ASP A 25 -7.99 22.46 21.77
C ASP A 25 -7.51 21.14 21.14
N LEU A 26 -8.01 20.01 21.68
CA LEU A 26 -7.93 18.73 21.00
C LEU A 26 -8.98 18.69 19.89
N VAL A 27 -8.55 18.46 18.65
CA VAL A 27 -9.44 18.33 17.49
C VAL A 27 -9.39 16.93 16.93
N VAL A 28 -10.56 16.32 16.70
CA VAL A 28 -10.66 15.00 16.07
C VAL A 28 -11.58 15.09 14.86
N ASN A 29 -11.04 14.74 13.69
CA ASN A 29 -11.77 14.49 12.47
C ASN A 29 -11.85 12.98 12.28
N TYR A 30 -12.94 12.48 11.74
CA TYR A 30 -13.13 11.04 11.53
C TYR A 30 -14.10 10.75 10.40
N GLY A 31 -14.02 9.54 9.89
CA GLY A 31 -14.98 9.00 8.93
C GLY A 31 -15.17 7.51 9.11
N LEU A 32 -16.36 7.07 8.76
CA LEU A 32 -16.72 5.67 8.59
C LEU A 32 -17.38 5.54 7.23
N GLN A 33 -16.93 4.57 6.45
CA GLN A 33 -17.52 4.21 5.16
C GLN A 33 -17.79 2.71 5.17
N VAL A 34 -18.89 2.29 4.55
CA VAL A 34 -19.20 0.88 4.30
C VAL A 34 -19.62 0.75 2.85
N VAL A 35 -18.97 -0.15 2.13
CA VAL A 35 -19.32 -0.50 0.75
C VAL A 35 -19.84 -1.93 0.74
N TYR A 36 -21.04 -2.12 0.21
CA TYR A 36 -21.58 -3.44 -0.13
C TYR A 36 -21.46 -3.64 -1.63
N ARG A 37 -20.90 -4.76 -2.04
CA ARG A 37 -20.77 -5.14 -3.46
C ARG A 37 -21.39 -6.50 -3.71
N ASN A 38 -22.16 -6.59 -4.79
CA ASN A 38 -22.68 -7.85 -5.33
C ASN A 38 -22.35 -7.91 -6.82
N GLN A 39 -21.59 -8.92 -7.23
CA GLN A 39 -21.11 -9.09 -8.59
C GLN A 39 -21.47 -10.49 -9.10
N GLY A 40 -22.45 -10.58 -10.03
CA GLY A 40 -22.89 -11.86 -10.57
C GLY A 40 -21.87 -12.49 -11.54
N ASN A 41 -21.20 -11.70 -12.37
CA ASN A 41 -20.26 -12.17 -13.38
C ASN A 41 -18.88 -11.52 -13.25
N THR A 42 -17.85 -12.25 -13.64
CA THR A 42 -16.49 -11.74 -13.83
C THR A 42 -15.98 -12.09 -15.22
N VAL A 43 -14.80 -11.58 -15.54
CA VAL A 43 -14.12 -11.88 -16.82
C VAL A 43 -13.32 -13.18 -16.64
N ASN A 44 -13.42 -14.08 -17.61
CA ASN A 44 -12.64 -15.32 -17.60
C ASN A 44 -11.13 -14.97 -17.72
N PRO A 45 -10.32 -15.24 -16.67
CA PRO A 45 -8.89 -14.92 -16.69
C PRO A 45 -8.10 -15.74 -17.73
N ALA A 46 -8.62 -16.89 -18.18
CA ALA A 46 -7.98 -17.71 -19.20
C ALA A 46 -8.08 -17.08 -20.60
N THR A 47 -9.03 -16.15 -20.82
CA THR A 47 -9.21 -15.42 -22.09
C THR A 47 -8.53 -14.06 -22.08
N THR A 48 -8.00 -13.60 -20.95
CA THR A 48 -7.21 -12.38 -20.86
C THR A 48 -5.74 -12.71 -21.03
N ASP A 49 -5.06 -12.04 -21.94
CA ASP A 49 -3.60 -12.17 -22.09
C ASP A 49 -2.91 -11.74 -20.78
N GLN A 50 -2.45 -12.73 -20.01
CA GLN A 50 -1.80 -12.51 -18.72
C GLN A 50 -0.42 -11.86 -18.85
N THR A 51 0.10 -11.69 -20.09
CA THR A 51 1.37 -11.02 -20.35
C THR A 51 1.23 -9.50 -20.49
N ALA A 52 0.00 -8.98 -20.54
CA ALA A 52 -0.24 -7.55 -20.62
C ALA A 52 0.15 -6.89 -19.28
N SER A 53 1.24 -6.15 -19.30
CA SER A 53 1.64 -5.25 -18.21
C SER A 53 0.45 -4.34 -17.83
N PRO A 54 0.18 -4.10 -16.55
CA PRO A 54 -0.86 -3.15 -16.13
C PRO A 54 -0.63 -1.73 -16.66
N TYR A 55 0.55 -1.43 -17.20
CA TYR A 55 0.91 -0.17 -17.83
C TYR A 55 0.89 -0.19 -19.37
N GLY A 56 0.53 -1.31 -20.00
CA GLY A 56 0.50 -1.46 -21.45
C GLY A 56 -0.77 -2.16 -21.92
N ALA A 57 -1.96 -1.61 -21.61
CA ALA A 57 -3.21 -2.09 -22.19
C ALA A 57 -3.17 -1.90 -23.71
N GLN A 58 -2.81 -2.94 -24.46
CA GLN A 58 -3.13 -2.99 -25.87
C GLN A 58 -4.65 -3.07 -25.96
N ALA A 59 -5.23 -2.21 -26.79
CA ALA A 59 -6.65 -2.28 -27.09
C ALA A 59 -6.98 -3.68 -27.62
N LEU A 60 -7.79 -4.44 -26.87
CA LEU A 60 -8.27 -5.74 -27.31
C LEU A 60 -9.02 -5.59 -28.63
N GLN A 61 -8.74 -6.47 -29.59
CA GLN A 61 -9.51 -6.53 -30.82
C GLN A 61 -10.96 -6.91 -30.47
N PRO A 62 -11.97 -6.47 -31.24
CA PRO A 62 -13.37 -6.76 -30.95
C PRO A 62 -13.73 -8.26 -30.88
N ASP A 63 -12.93 -9.13 -31.46
CA ASP A 63 -13.03 -10.59 -31.43
C ASP A 63 -12.32 -11.22 -30.22
N GLN A 64 -11.61 -10.42 -29.42
CA GLN A 64 -10.89 -10.82 -28.21
C GLN A 64 -11.59 -10.34 -26.94
N LEU A 65 -12.89 -10.08 -26.99
CA LEU A 65 -13.65 -9.70 -25.81
C LEU A 65 -13.59 -10.84 -24.78
N PRO A 66 -13.17 -10.55 -23.55
CA PRO A 66 -13.07 -11.58 -22.54
C PRO A 66 -14.45 -12.17 -22.24
N GLU A 67 -14.51 -13.49 -22.15
CA GLU A 67 -15.73 -14.22 -21.83
C GLU A 67 -16.19 -13.88 -20.40
N ALA A 68 -17.46 -13.58 -20.25
CA ALA A 68 -18.07 -13.36 -18.94
C ALA A 68 -18.46 -14.72 -18.33
N ILE A 69 -17.92 -15.03 -17.16
CA ILE A 69 -18.26 -16.25 -16.41
C ILE A 69 -19.01 -15.92 -15.12
N PRO A 70 -19.87 -16.82 -14.61
CA PRO A 70 -20.50 -16.67 -13.30
C PRO A 70 -19.45 -16.51 -12.21
N PHE A 71 -19.70 -15.60 -11.28
CA PHE A 71 -18.80 -15.29 -10.16
C PHE A 71 -19.55 -15.31 -8.83
N ASP A 72 -20.73 -14.70 -8.80
CA ASP A 72 -21.63 -14.57 -7.64
C ASP A 72 -20.88 -14.18 -6.35
N GLY A 73 -20.08 -13.13 -6.48
CA GLY A 73 -19.32 -12.54 -5.38
C GLY A 73 -20.14 -11.55 -4.58
N ILE A 74 -20.12 -11.68 -3.26
CA ILE A 74 -20.73 -10.74 -2.32
C ILE A 74 -19.66 -10.32 -1.33
N SER A 75 -19.47 -8.99 -1.14
CA SER A 75 -18.55 -8.45 -0.15
C SER A 75 -19.09 -7.22 0.56
N VAL A 76 -18.60 -7.03 1.78
CA VAL A 76 -18.78 -5.80 2.58
C VAL A 76 -17.39 -5.29 2.94
N THR A 77 -17.16 -4.01 2.64
CA THR A 77 -15.89 -3.34 2.92
C THR A 77 -16.14 -2.19 3.89
N PRO A 78 -16.01 -2.40 5.21
CA PRO A 78 -15.94 -1.32 6.17
C PRO A 78 -14.57 -0.64 6.12
N ASP A 79 -14.57 0.68 6.19
CA ASP A 79 -13.40 1.54 6.27
C ASP A 79 -13.63 2.58 7.37
N VAL A 80 -12.65 2.76 8.24
CA VAL A 80 -12.68 3.73 9.31
C VAL A 80 -11.37 4.49 9.36
N TRP A 81 -11.46 5.82 9.41
CA TRP A 81 -10.30 6.66 9.61
C TRP A 81 -10.55 7.72 10.69
N PHE A 82 -9.48 8.17 11.34
CA PHE A 82 -9.50 9.36 12.19
C PHE A 82 -8.20 10.15 12.07
N LYS A 83 -8.31 11.45 12.32
CA LYS A 83 -7.17 12.36 12.39
C LYS A 83 -7.31 13.26 13.61
N LEU A 84 -6.34 13.19 14.49
CA LEU A 84 -6.26 13.91 15.74
C LEU A 84 -5.20 15.00 15.64
N TYR A 85 -5.55 16.20 16.07
CA TYR A 85 -4.64 17.32 16.15
C TYR A 85 -4.61 17.84 17.59
N TYR A 86 -3.43 17.96 18.16
CA TYR A 86 -3.22 18.53 19.46
C TYR A 86 -1.92 19.33 19.50
N LYS A 87 -2.01 20.65 19.52
CA LYS A 87 -0.84 21.54 19.46
C LYS A 87 0.06 21.21 18.25
N ALA A 88 1.29 20.78 18.52
CA ALA A 88 2.26 20.42 17.50
C ALA A 88 2.16 18.95 17.02
N LEU A 89 1.33 18.13 17.67
CA LEU A 89 1.17 16.70 17.36
C LEU A 89 -0.04 16.48 16.45
N THR A 90 0.17 15.72 15.41
CA THR A 90 -0.87 15.14 14.56
C THR A 90 -0.76 13.62 14.62
N ILE A 91 -1.89 12.93 14.79
CA ILE A 91 -1.98 11.47 14.66
C ILE A 91 -3.09 11.15 13.66
N GLU A 92 -2.81 10.27 12.74
CA GLU A 92 -3.74 9.81 11.72
C GLU A 92 -3.77 8.29 11.70
N ALA A 93 -4.95 7.69 11.58
CA ALA A 93 -5.07 6.25 11.43
C ALA A 93 -6.24 5.93 10.51
N GLU A 94 -6.06 4.86 9.75
CA GLU A 94 -7.05 4.29 8.84
C GLU A 94 -6.99 2.78 8.95
N GLY A 95 -8.14 2.14 8.89
CA GLY A 95 -8.27 0.69 8.86
C GLY A 95 -9.43 0.26 7.99
N VAL A 96 -9.19 -0.71 7.13
CA VAL A 96 -10.13 -1.24 6.17
C VAL A 96 -10.15 -2.75 6.23
N GLY A 97 -11.33 -3.35 6.04
CA GLY A 97 -11.48 -4.79 5.91
C GLY A 97 -12.33 -5.14 4.70
N ILE A 98 -12.11 -6.30 4.11
CA ILE A 98 -12.96 -6.87 3.06
C ILE A 98 -13.46 -8.22 3.55
N PHE A 99 -14.77 -8.35 3.73
CA PHE A 99 -15.42 -9.57 4.21
C PHE A 99 -16.47 -10.02 3.21
N GLY A 100 -16.42 -11.28 2.83
CA GLY A 100 -17.36 -11.77 1.83
C GLY A 100 -17.13 -13.19 1.39
N ARG A 101 -17.68 -13.51 0.21
CA ARG A 101 -17.55 -14.82 -0.42
C ARG A 101 -17.73 -14.75 -1.92
N ILE A 102 -17.17 -15.73 -2.61
CA ILE A 102 -17.35 -15.99 -4.04
C ILE A 102 -17.91 -17.39 -4.17
N LEU A 103 -19.11 -17.52 -4.75
CA LEU A 103 -19.80 -18.83 -4.85
C LEU A 103 -19.34 -19.63 -6.05
N HIS A 104 -18.96 -18.95 -7.15
CA HIS A 104 -18.51 -19.57 -8.39
C HIS A 104 -17.17 -18.97 -8.79
N PRO A 105 -16.05 -19.44 -8.21
CA PRO A 105 -14.72 -18.92 -8.52
C PRO A 105 -14.28 -19.21 -9.99
N GLY A 106 -15.07 -19.97 -10.73
CA GLY A 106 -14.81 -20.29 -12.13
C GLY A 106 -13.51 -21.07 -12.34
N ALA A 107 -12.67 -20.62 -13.27
CA ALA A 107 -11.38 -21.26 -13.57
C ALA A 107 -10.32 -21.08 -12.45
N LEU A 108 -10.67 -20.44 -11.35
CA LEU A 108 -9.76 -20.13 -10.24
C LEU A 108 -9.56 -21.32 -9.27
N ALA A 109 -10.51 -22.26 -9.24
CA ALA A 109 -10.39 -23.45 -8.45
C ALA A 109 -10.65 -24.67 -9.34
N ALA A 110 -9.87 -25.73 -9.15
CA ALA A 110 -10.07 -27.01 -9.87
C ALA A 110 -11.40 -27.68 -9.48
N GLU A 111 -12.02 -27.23 -8.40
CA GLU A 111 -13.30 -27.68 -7.88
C GLU A 111 -14.18 -26.46 -7.56
N ASP A 112 -15.49 -26.59 -7.73
CA ASP A 112 -16.47 -25.52 -7.49
C ASP A 112 -16.76 -25.35 -6.00
N HIS A 113 -15.81 -24.77 -5.28
CA HIS A 113 -15.93 -24.46 -3.85
C HIS A 113 -16.16 -22.98 -3.60
N GLU A 114 -16.96 -22.66 -2.60
CA GLU A 114 -17.11 -21.30 -2.07
C GLU A 114 -15.75 -20.80 -1.55
N ILE A 115 -15.29 -19.65 -2.04
CA ILE A 115 -14.12 -18.96 -1.51
C ILE A 115 -14.57 -17.85 -0.55
N LYS A 116 -14.03 -17.84 0.65
CA LYS A 116 -14.27 -16.79 1.65
C LYS A 116 -13.27 -15.65 1.48
N LEU A 117 -13.73 -14.42 1.71
CA LEU A 117 -12.90 -13.22 1.72
C LEU A 117 -12.80 -12.71 3.16
N ALA A 118 -11.58 -12.54 3.67
CA ALA A 118 -11.33 -12.01 5.01
C ALA A 118 -9.98 -11.27 5.04
N GLU A 119 -9.95 -10.12 4.41
CA GLU A 119 -8.76 -9.30 4.17
C GLU A 119 -8.79 -8.06 5.06
N ALA A 120 -7.65 -7.57 5.52
CA ALA A 120 -7.55 -6.36 6.32
C ALA A 120 -6.26 -5.59 6.08
N GLY A 121 -6.38 -4.26 6.04
CA GLY A 121 -5.25 -3.34 5.99
C GLY A 121 -5.43 -2.20 6.98
N TRP A 122 -4.32 -1.66 7.48
CA TRP A 122 -4.34 -0.56 8.43
C TRP A 122 -3.06 0.25 8.39
N VAL A 123 -3.16 1.52 8.75
CA VAL A 123 -2.02 2.43 8.92
C VAL A 123 -2.26 3.36 10.11
N VAL A 124 -1.19 3.66 10.84
CA VAL A 124 -1.15 4.70 11.87
C VAL A 124 0.08 5.55 11.63
N ALA A 125 -0.13 6.84 11.46
CA ALA A 125 0.93 7.82 11.27
C ALA A 125 0.87 8.90 12.36
N SER A 126 2.02 9.34 12.83
CA SER A 126 2.15 10.47 13.74
C SER A 126 3.20 11.45 13.25
N GLU A 127 2.96 12.73 13.46
CA GLU A 127 3.89 13.81 13.12
C GLU A 127 3.95 14.80 14.28
N LEU A 128 5.15 15.11 14.71
CA LEU A 128 5.45 16.15 15.70
C LEU A 128 6.19 17.31 15.03
N ARG A 129 5.59 18.50 15.08
CA ARG A 129 6.15 19.74 14.53
C ARG A 129 6.91 20.51 15.60
N LEU A 130 8.15 20.86 15.32
CA LEU A 130 9.06 21.54 16.26
C LEU A 130 9.68 22.79 15.61
N PHE A 131 10.25 23.66 16.43
CA PHE A 131 10.95 24.87 16.01
C PHE A 131 10.15 25.75 15.04
N LYS A 132 8.89 26.06 15.40
CA LYS A 132 7.98 26.88 14.57
C LYS A 132 7.75 26.27 13.18
N ASP A 133 7.49 24.98 13.14
CA ASP A 133 7.23 24.22 11.92
C ASP A 133 8.41 24.15 10.94
N SER A 134 9.64 24.27 11.44
CA SER A 134 10.83 24.04 10.63
C SER A 134 11.35 22.61 10.69
N PHE A 135 11.08 21.89 11.78
CA PHE A 135 11.53 20.52 11.98
C PHE A 135 10.34 19.60 12.28
N PHE A 136 10.27 18.50 11.56
CA PHE A 136 9.23 17.49 11.70
C PHE A 136 9.85 16.14 12.03
N VAL A 137 9.27 15.47 12.99
CA VAL A 137 9.57 14.06 13.32
C VAL A 137 8.31 13.26 13.10
N GLY A 138 8.41 12.24 12.28
CA GLY A 138 7.30 11.35 11.95
C GLY A 138 7.58 9.91 12.35
N PHE A 139 6.52 9.18 12.63
CA PHE A 139 6.54 7.75 12.76
C PHE A 139 5.27 7.19 12.12
N GLU A 140 5.45 6.25 11.20
CA GLU A 140 4.36 5.54 10.54
C GLU A 140 4.53 4.05 10.74
N VAL A 141 3.45 3.37 11.00
CA VAL A 141 3.38 1.92 11.05
C VAL A 141 2.13 1.48 10.31
N GLY A 142 2.25 0.49 9.48
CA GLY A 142 1.10 -0.05 8.74
C GLY A 142 1.28 -1.52 8.44
N GLY A 143 0.20 -2.14 8.01
CA GLY A 143 0.22 -3.54 7.65
C GLY A 143 -0.98 -3.94 6.82
N ALA A 144 -0.76 -4.96 6.03
CA ALA A 144 -1.76 -5.62 5.19
C ALA A 144 -1.69 -7.12 5.44
N SER A 145 -2.84 -7.75 5.64
CA SER A 145 -2.92 -9.19 5.80
C SER A 145 -2.32 -9.90 4.59
N GLY A 146 -1.83 -11.10 4.82
CA GLY A 146 -1.26 -11.98 3.81
C GLY A 146 -2.01 -13.30 3.78
N ASP A 147 -1.78 -14.07 2.75
CA ASP A 147 -2.36 -15.38 2.54
C ASP A 147 -1.31 -16.50 2.58
N GLN A 148 -1.74 -17.70 2.90
CA GLN A 148 -0.87 -18.86 2.88
C GLN A 148 -0.65 -19.34 1.44
N ALA A 149 0.59 -19.72 1.11
CA ALA A 149 0.92 -20.37 -0.14
C ALA A 149 1.22 -21.85 0.07
N SER A 150 0.92 -22.68 -0.94
CA SER A 150 1.26 -24.11 -0.91
C SER A 150 2.78 -24.35 -0.88
N ASP A 151 3.53 -23.45 -1.52
CA ASP A 151 4.98 -23.50 -1.65
C ASP A 151 5.61 -22.13 -1.47
N PRO A 152 6.84 -22.03 -0.92
CA PRO A 152 7.56 -20.78 -0.82
C PRO A 152 7.83 -20.14 -2.18
N GLY A 153 7.72 -18.83 -2.27
CA GLY A 153 8.07 -18.07 -3.45
C GLY A 153 7.01 -17.90 -4.52
N GLN A 154 5.83 -18.44 -4.32
CA GLN A 154 4.73 -18.24 -5.27
C GLN A 154 4.14 -16.82 -5.22
N TYR A 155 4.35 -16.10 -4.12
CA TYR A 155 3.78 -14.77 -3.90
C TYR A 155 4.40 -13.66 -4.75
N LEU A 156 5.67 -13.78 -5.12
CA LEU A 156 6.36 -12.79 -5.96
C LEU A 156 6.12 -12.98 -7.46
N ASN A 157 5.32 -13.91 -7.86
CA ASN A 157 4.85 -13.95 -9.23
C ASN A 157 3.86 -12.80 -9.42
N TYR A 158 4.17 -11.84 -10.27
CA TYR A 158 3.37 -10.65 -10.66
C TYR A 158 1.93 -10.95 -11.13
N ALA A 159 1.53 -12.20 -11.13
CA ALA A 159 0.15 -12.61 -11.28
C ALA A 159 -0.63 -12.28 -10.00
N TRP A 160 -0.98 -11.07 -9.85
CA TRP A 160 -1.86 -10.34 -8.95
C TRP A 160 -3.10 -11.08 -8.42
N ARG A 161 -3.26 -12.37 -8.61
CA ARG A 161 -4.60 -12.89 -8.54
C ARG A 161 -4.79 -14.07 -7.63
N TYR A 162 -3.87 -14.95 -7.49
CA TYR A 162 -4.10 -16.13 -6.66
C TYR A 162 -2.77 -16.79 -6.28
N VAL A 163 -2.42 -16.65 -5.05
CA VAL A 163 -1.49 -17.57 -4.43
C VAL A 163 -2.12 -18.94 -4.53
N GLN A 164 -1.38 -19.94 -5.00
CA GLN A 164 -1.90 -21.31 -4.97
C GLN A 164 -2.06 -21.69 -3.50
N GLN A 165 -3.31 -21.78 -3.06
CA GLN A 165 -3.68 -22.07 -1.70
C GLN A 165 -3.25 -23.51 -1.31
N PRO A 166 -2.94 -23.77 -0.04
CA PRO A 166 -2.81 -25.11 0.48
C PRO A 166 -4.09 -25.91 0.23
N ALA A 167 -3.95 -27.21 0.00
CA ALA A 167 -5.11 -28.08 -0.23
C ALA A 167 -6.11 -28.00 0.93
N GLY A 168 -7.36 -27.65 0.63
CA GLY A 168 -8.43 -27.48 1.61
C GLY A 168 -8.56 -26.07 2.20
N ASP A 169 -7.73 -25.13 1.80
CA ASP A 169 -7.89 -23.73 2.11
C ASP A 169 -8.70 -23.03 0.99
N TYR A 170 -9.88 -22.52 1.35
CA TYR A 170 -10.81 -21.84 0.45
C TYR A 170 -11.09 -20.43 0.96
N ALA A 171 -10.04 -19.72 1.41
CA ALA A 171 -10.14 -18.36 1.88
C ALA A 171 -9.08 -17.46 1.22
N ILE A 172 -9.40 -16.20 0.99
CA ILE A 172 -8.48 -15.16 0.53
C ILE A 172 -8.30 -14.17 1.67
N HIS A 173 -7.05 -13.97 2.09
CA HIS A 173 -6.68 -13.10 3.20
C HIS A 173 -5.74 -11.97 2.79
N ASP A 174 -5.20 -11.94 1.59
CA ASP A 174 -4.18 -11.00 1.15
C ASP A 174 -4.77 -9.63 0.77
N PHE A 175 -4.78 -8.72 1.73
CA PHE A 175 -5.15 -7.34 1.49
C PHE A 175 -4.05 -6.60 0.72
N HIS A 176 -4.44 -5.78 -0.23
CA HIS A 176 -3.55 -4.92 -1.00
C HIS A 176 -3.89 -3.45 -0.77
N PHE A 177 -2.91 -2.65 -0.36
CA PHE A 177 -3.07 -1.19 -0.34
C PHE A 177 -3.25 -0.65 -1.75
N SER A 178 -3.83 0.55 -1.88
CA SER A 178 -3.82 1.25 -3.15
C SER A 178 -2.38 1.39 -3.67
N PRO A 179 -2.12 1.07 -4.95
CA PRO A 179 -0.79 1.27 -5.55
C PRO A 179 -0.31 2.73 -5.48
N ASP A 180 -1.23 3.68 -5.34
CA ASP A 180 -0.91 5.11 -5.18
C ASP A 180 -0.48 5.47 -3.75
N TYR A 181 -0.62 4.57 -2.78
CA TYR A 181 -0.12 4.74 -1.43
C TYR A 181 1.37 4.37 -1.36
N HIS A 182 2.23 5.37 -1.40
CA HIS A 182 3.67 5.17 -1.44
C HIS A 182 4.30 5.24 -0.04
N VAL A 183 4.72 4.10 0.46
CA VAL A 183 5.43 3.99 1.74
C VAL A 183 6.91 4.34 1.59
N ASP A 184 7.53 3.87 0.51
CA ASP A 184 8.98 3.91 0.25
C ASP A 184 9.29 4.28 -1.20
N GLU A 185 10.56 4.27 -1.58
CA GLU A 185 11.02 4.52 -2.94
C GLU A 185 11.28 3.23 -3.73
N ILE A 186 11.51 2.06 -3.08
CA ILE A 186 11.95 0.84 -3.77
C ILE A 186 11.07 -0.36 -3.46
N PHE A 187 11.00 -0.81 -2.20
CA PHE A 187 10.49 -2.13 -1.88
C PHE A 187 8.99 -2.28 -2.19
N PHE A 188 8.14 -1.54 -1.51
CA PHE A 188 6.69 -1.62 -1.78
C PHE A 188 6.32 -0.96 -3.11
N ARG A 189 7.05 0.08 -3.50
CA ARG A 189 6.74 0.83 -4.71
C ARG A 189 7.07 0.10 -6.00
N HIS A 190 8.23 -0.60 -6.07
CA HIS A 190 8.74 -1.19 -7.30
C HIS A 190 8.93 -2.70 -7.25
N ILE A 191 9.27 -3.27 -6.09
CA ILE A 191 9.49 -4.72 -5.98
C ILE A 191 8.17 -5.43 -5.71
N MET A 192 7.39 -4.99 -4.72
CA MET A 192 6.09 -5.58 -4.39
C MET A 192 4.95 -4.98 -5.22
N GLY A 193 5.05 -3.71 -5.62
CA GLY A 193 4.02 -2.95 -6.32
C GLY A 193 2.91 -2.40 -5.42
N THR A 194 2.81 -2.87 -4.19
CA THR A 194 1.87 -2.42 -3.15
C THR A 194 2.29 -2.94 -1.79
N VAL A 195 1.66 -2.47 -0.72
CA VAL A 195 1.77 -3.10 0.62
C VAL A 195 0.79 -4.25 0.68
N THR A 196 1.30 -5.46 0.78
CA THR A 196 0.55 -6.69 0.98
C THR A 196 1.39 -7.71 1.74
N ASN A 197 0.77 -8.62 2.47
CA ASN A 197 1.47 -9.60 3.32
C ASN A 197 2.60 -8.98 4.15
N ALA A 198 2.39 -7.79 4.69
CA ALA A 198 3.48 -7.05 5.31
C ALA A 198 3.02 -6.26 6.54
N THR A 199 3.96 -6.07 7.46
CA THR A 199 3.94 -5.01 8.46
C THR A 199 5.21 -4.20 8.28
N TYR A 200 5.12 -2.86 8.33
CA TYR A 200 6.28 -1.98 8.22
C TYR A 200 6.31 -0.94 9.33
N PHE A 201 7.51 -0.43 9.63
CA PHE A 201 7.79 0.63 10.58
C PHE A 201 8.65 1.68 9.89
N LYS A 202 8.23 2.95 9.93
CA LYS A 202 8.86 4.04 9.20
C LYS A 202 9.05 5.28 10.08
N PRO A 203 10.10 5.35 10.90
CA PRO A 203 10.56 6.63 11.44
C PRO A 203 11.04 7.56 10.32
N SER A 204 10.74 8.84 10.46
CA SER A 204 11.14 9.87 9.49
C SER A 204 11.46 11.19 10.18
N ALA A 205 12.25 12.02 9.53
CA ALA A 205 12.50 13.38 9.95
C ALA A 205 12.66 14.30 8.73
N SER A 206 12.25 15.56 8.88
CA SER A 206 12.51 16.58 7.86
C SER A 206 12.80 17.94 8.48
N TYR A 207 13.63 18.72 7.79
CA TYR A 207 13.95 20.08 8.18
C TYR A 207 13.79 21.02 6.98
N TRP A 208 13.12 22.15 7.20
CA TRP A 208 12.86 23.16 6.19
C TRP A 208 13.63 24.45 6.50
N PHE A 209 14.48 24.86 5.59
CA PHE A 209 15.21 26.12 5.61
C PHE A 209 14.39 27.18 4.87
N ASP A 210 13.96 28.20 5.58
CA ASP A 210 13.30 29.36 4.97
C ASP A 210 14.36 30.24 4.29
N LEU A 211 14.22 30.41 2.98
CA LEU A 211 15.10 31.27 2.16
C LEU A 211 14.48 32.67 1.95
N GLY A 212 13.36 32.94 2.59
CA GLY A 212 12.61 34.20 2.42
C GLY A 212 11.85 34.29 1.10
N ARG A 213 10.92 35.25 1.00
CA ARG A 213 10.11 35.50 -0.20
C ARG A 213 9.44 34.27 -0.77
N THR A 214 8.76 33.47 0.08
CA THR A 214 8.00 32.28 -0.34
C THR A 214 8.84 31.08 -0.79
N ARG A 215 10.17 31.11 -0.61
CA ARG A 215 11.10 30.06 -1.01
C ARG A 215 11.58 29.26 0.20
N ALA A 216 11.67 27.94 0.04
CA ALA A 216 12.23 27.08 1.07
C ALA A 216 12.96 25.87 0.44
N ILE A 217 13.95 25.36 1.17
CA ILE A 217 14.58 24.06 0.89
C ILE A 217 14.29 23.14 2.05
N GLY A 218 13.78 21.94 1.75
CA GLY A 218 13.55 20.85 2.70
C GLY A 218 14.59 19.75 2.51
N ILE A 219 15.07 19.19 3.62
CA ILE A 219 15.82 17.93 3.65
C ILE A 219 14.95 16.96 4.43
N ASN A 220 14.73 15.77 3.89
CA ASN A 220 13.96 14.71 4.53
C ASN A 220 14.70 13.40 4.48
N GLY A 221 14.44 12.55 5.48
CA GLY A 221 14.95 11.19 5.51
C GLY A 221 13.99 10.26 6.22
N SER A 222 13.96 9.01 5.81
CA SER A 222 13.22 7.94 6.46
C SER A 222 14.02 6.64 6.46
N VAL A 223 13.68 5.78 7.39
CA VAL A 223 14.14 4.38 7.42
C VAL A 223 12.89 3.51 7.49
N ILE A 224 12.80 2.52 6.63
CA ILE A 224 11.66 1.60 6.59
C ILE A 224 12.16 0.19 6.88
N TYR A 225 11.64 -0.44 7.92
CA TYR A 225 11.82 -1.85 8.19
C TYR A 225 10.55 -2.60 7.87
N SER A 226 10.66 -3.67 7.07
CA SER A 226 9.52 -4.42 6.55
C SER A 226 9.61 -5.90 6.89
N MET A 227 8.50 -6.49 7.30
CA MET A 227 8.39 -7.90 7.66
C MET A 227 7.10 -8.53 7.12
N ALA A 228 7.17 -9.81 6.74
CA ALA A 228 6.02 -10.58 6.28
C ALA A 228 5.09 -10.96 7.44
N GLN A 229 3.79 -10.92 7.22
CA GLN A 229 2.82 -11.50 8.15
C GLN A 229 2.71 -13.02 7.99
N VAL A 230 2.78 -13.51 6.76
CA VAL A 230 2.74 -14.94 6.42
C VAL A 230 4.06 -15.34 5.73
N PRO A 231 5.04 -15.88 6.48
CA PRO A 231 6.38 -16.17 5.94
C PRO A 231 6.38 -17.20 4.82
N VAL A 232 5.50 -18.20 4.84
CA VAL A 232 5.44 -19.25 3.81
C VAL A 232 5.14 -18.70 2.42
N SER A 233 4.52 -17.54 2.33
CA SER A 233 4.25 -16.84 1.07
C SER A 233 5.44 -16.04 0.54
N THR A 234 6.54 -15.99 1.30
CA THR A 234 7.76 -15.31 0.85
C THR A 234 8.71 -16.29 0.15
N PRO A 235 9.55 -15.82 -0.79
CA PRO A 235 10.53 -16.68 -1.48
C PRO A 235 11.43 -17.45 -0.53
N GLY A 236 11.85 -16.84 0.57
CA GLY A 236 12.76 -17.41 1.54
C GLY A 236 12.11 -18.15 2.69
N ASN A 237 10.78 -18.24 2.73
CA ASN A 237 10.03 -18.74 3.88
C ASN A 237 10.52 -18.11 5.20
N ALA A 238 10.66 -16.79 5.21
CA ALA A 238 11.22 -16.02 6.32
C ALA A 238 10.42 -14.73 6.56
N ILE A 239 10.54 -14.18 7.76
CA ILE A 239 9.73 -13.03 8.19
C ILE A 239 10.30 -11.72 7.62
N ASN A 240 11.60 -11.52 7.60
CA ASN A 240 12.22 -10.22 7.34
C ASN A 240 12.38 -9.96 5.85
N TYR A 241 11.66 -8.97 5.31
CA TYR A 241 11.84 -8.52 3.92
C TYR A 241 13.11 -7.69 3.76
N GLY A 242 13.34 -6.71 4.63
CA GLY A 242 14.51 -5.86 4.52
C GLY A 242 14.38 -4.52 5.23
N ILE A 243 15.44 -3.71 5.01
CA ILE A 243 15.51 -2.31 5.47
C ILE A 243 15.75 -1.42 4.27
N GLU A 244 14.95 -0.34 4.15
CA GLU A 244 15.14 0.72 3.17
C GLU A 244 15.48 2.02 3.88
N GLY A 245 16.39 2.78 3.31
CA GLY A 245 16.72 4.13 3.75
C GLY A 245 16.54 5.11 2.60
N ASP A 246 15.71 6.15 2.81
CA ASP A 246 15.45 7.19 1.83
C ASP A 246 15.93 8.53 2.33
N ILE A 247 16.53 9.31 1.46
CA ILE A 247 16.91 10.70 1.73
C ILE A 247 16.52 11.58 0.54
N GLY A 248 15.97 12.75 0.82
CA GLY A 248 15.54 13.69 -0.21
C GLY A 248 15.87 15.14 0.08
N VAL A 249 16.02 15.92 -0.99
CA VAL A 249 16.10 17.37 -0.95
C VAL A 249 15.03 17.93 -1.86
N THR A 250 14.22 18.85 -1.33
CA THR A 250 13.11 19.48 -2.06
C THR A 250 13.25 20.99 -1.99
N TYR A 251 13.15 21.65 -3.13
CA TYR A 251 12.99 23.11 -3.25
C TYR A 251 11.53 23.44 -3.55
N ARG A 252 11.00 24.48 -2.93
CA ARG A 252 9.68 25.04 -3.25
C ARG A 252 9.72 26.55 -3.29
N ASN A 253 8.98 27.13 -4.23
CA ASN A 253 8.67 28.53 -4.30
C ASN A 253 7.14 28.69 -4.43
N THR A 254 6.48 28.98 -3.31
CA THR A 254 5.01 29.09 -3.27
C THR A 254 4.49 30.36 -3.94
N GLY A 255 5.32 31.37 -4.13
CA GLY A 255 4.94 32.60 -4.84
C GLY A 255 4.87 32.44 -6.36
N GLU A 256 5.70 31.58 -6.93
CA GLU A 256 5.75 31.27 -8.36
C GLU A 256 5.13 29.90 -8.68
N GLY A 257 4.68 29.17 -7.66
CA GLY A 257 4.10 27.83 -7.84
C GLY A 257 5.10 26.76 -8.31
N VAL A 258 6.41 26.99 -8.21
CA VAL A 258 7.45 26.06 -8.68
C VAL A 258 7.94 25.18 -7.54
N TYR A 259 8.11 23.90 -7.81
CA TYR A 259 8.74 22.95 -6.88
C TYR A 259 9.55 21.90 -7.65
N GLY A 260 10.53 21.33 -6.98
CA GLY A 260 11.33 20.23 -7.53
C GLY A 260 12.24 19.63 -6.47
N GLY A 261 12.78 18.46 -6.75
CA GLY A 261 13.64 17.79 -5.78
C GLY A 261 14.33 16.56 -6.33
N VAL A 262 15.15 15.99 -5.46
CA VAL A 262 15.88 14.73 -5.70
C VAL A 262 15.67 13.86 -4.49
N THR A 263 15.34 12.59 -4.72
CA THR A 263 15.26 11.56 -3.68
C THR A 263 16.19 10.40 -4.06
N TRP A 264 16.94 9.90 -3.10
CA TRP A 264 17.74 8.70 -3.24
C TRP A 264 17.29 7.68 -2.21
N GLY A 265 17.00 6.46 -2.69
CA GLY A 265 16.61 5.30 -1.89
C GLY A 265 17.65 4.19 -2.00
N LEU A 266 17.86 3.47 -0.90
CA LEU A 266 18.73 2.31 -0.81
C LEU A 266 18.04 1.21 0.01
N PHE A 267 17.79 0.06 -0.63
CA PHE A 267 17.13 -1.09 -0.02
C PHE A 267 18.13 -2.24 0.20
N PHE A 268 18.12 -2.79 1.41
CA PHE A 268 18.87 -3.96 1.82
C PHE A 268 17.90 -5.12 2.07
N PRO A 269 17.77 -6.06 1.12
CA PRO A 269 16.90 -7.22 1.28
C PRO A 269 17.43 -8.16 2.36
N MET A 270 16.50 -8.88 2.99
CA MET A 270 16.77 -9.92 3.97
C MET A 270 16.24 -11.29 3.52
N ALA A 271 16.24 -12.25 4.43
CA ALA A 271 16.00 -13.67 4.15
C ALA A 271 14.68 -13.96 3.44
N ALA A 272 13.64 -13.15 3.66
CA ALA A 272 12.32 -13.36 3.01
C ALA A 272 12.38 -13.21 1.48
N LEU A 273 13.32 -12.43 0.95
CA LEU A 273 13.46 -12.17 -0.49
C LEU A 273 14.51 -13.06 -1.17
N SER A 274 15.29 -13.82 -0.40
CA SER A 274 16.27 -14.78 -0.93
C SER A 274 15.62 -16.12 -1.23
N ARG A 275 16.17 -16.86 -2.18
CA ARG A 275 15.83 -18.26 -2.43
C ARG A 275 16.95 -19.15 -1.90
N PRO A 276 16.85 -19.63 -0.64
CA PRO A 276 17.94 -20.40 -0.03
C PRO A 276 18.04 -21.78 -0.69
N GLN A 277 19.27 -22.31 -0.80
CA GLN A 277 19.56 -23.60 -1.42
C GLN A 277 18.79 -24.77 -0.75
N SER A 278 18.49 -24.65 0.53
CA SER A 278 17.72 -25.66 1.28
C SER A 278 16.28 -25.85 0.75
N LEU A 279 15.69 -24.79 0.20
CA LEU A 279 14.34 -24.81 -0.39
C LEU A 279 14.37 -24.88 -1.93
N PHE A 280 15.43 -24.34 -2.54
CA PHE A 280 15.59 -24.25 -3.99
C PHE A 280 16.96 -24.79 -4.43
N PRO A 281 17.20 -26.14 -4.39
CA PRO A 281 18.52 -26.72 -4.63
C PRO A 281 19.13 -26.39 -5.99
N ASN A 282 18.28 -26.16 -7.00
CA ASN A 282 18.68 -25.90 -8.40
C ASN A 282 18.49 -24.44 -8.84
N ASP A 283 17.86 -23.59 -7.99
CA ASP A 283 17.52 -22.20 -8.31
C ASP A 283 17.64 -21.31 -7.04
N TYR A 284 18.74 -21.46 -6.35
CA TYR A 284 19.02 -20.61 -5.19
C TYR A 284 19.59 -19.26 -5.61
N VAL A 285 19.12 -18.20 -4.99
CA VAL A 285 19.55 -16.82 -5.23
C VAL A 285 19.53 -16.04 -3.94
N ASP A 286 20.64 -15.40 -3.62
CA ASP A 286 20.67 -14.38 -2.57
C ASP A 286 20.18 -13.05 -3.14
N ALA A 287 19.20 -12.44 -2.50
CA ALA A 287 18.72 -11.14 -2.89
C ALA A 287 19.81 -10.07 -2.71
N SER A 288 20.00 -9.23 -3.70
CA SER A 288 20.99 -8.15 -3.67
C SER A 288 20.35 -6.80 -3.34
N SER A 289 21.16 -5.87 -2.80
CA SER A 289 20.69 -4.50 -2.54
C SER A 289 20.25 -3.79 -3.82
N ALA A 290 19.25 -2.93 -3.68
CA ALA A 290 18.73 -2.09 -4.75
C ALA A 290 18.88 -0.62 -4.38
N GLN A 291 19.04 0.24 -5.39
CA GLN A 291 19.06 1.69 -5.20
C GLN A 291 18.30 2.40 -6.31
N ILE A 292 17.74 3.55 -5.96
CA ILE A 292 17.04 4.42 -6.90
C ILE A 292 17.45 5.88 -6.69
N LEU A 293 17.55 6.62 -7.77
CA LEU A 293 17.65 8.07 -7.76
C LEU A 293 16.46 8.62 -8.56
N ARG A 294 15.62 9.41 -7.92
CA ARG A 294 14.46 10.05 -8.54
C ARG A 294 14.63 11.56 -8.54
N ILE A 295 14.43 12.18 -9.68
CA ILE A 295 14.40 13.63 -9.86
C ILE A 295 12.99 14.01 -10.30
N PHE A 296 12.43 15.03 -9.70
CA PHE A 296 11.10 15.53 -10.05
C PHE A 296 11.07 17.05 -10.07
N MET A 297 10.19 17.60 -10.89
CA MET A 297 9.87 19.02 -10.93
C MET A 297 8.40 19.20 -11.29
N GLY A 298 7.81 20.28 -10.83
CA GLY A 298 6.44 20.62 -11.14
C GLY A 298 6.15 22.10 -10.98
N VAL A 299 5.06 22.51 -11.63
CA VAL A 299 4.53 23.89 -11.55
C VAL A 299 3.05 23.78 -11.15
N ARG A 300 2.64 24.60 -10.20
CA ARG A 300 1.26 24.73 -9.76
C ARG A 300 0.72 26.10 -10.20
N PHE A 301 -0.32 26.07 -11.01
CA PHE A 301 -1.03 27.27 -11.51
C PHE A 301 -2.17 27.67 -10.57
#